data_8f837596c0a78d41713b2a8f9a6b2035
#
_entry.id   8f837596c0a78d41713b2a8f9a6b2035
#
_cell.length_a   1.000
_cell.length_b   1.000
_cell.length_c   1.000
_cell.angle_alpha   90.00
_cell.angle_beta   90.00
_cell.angle_gamma   90.00
#
_symmetry.space_group_name_H-M   'P 1'
#
loop_
_entity.id
_entity.type
_entity.pdbx_description
1 polymer ?
#
loop_
_entity_poly.entity_id
_entity_poly.type
_entity_poly.pdbx_seq_one_letter_code
_entity_poly.pdbx_strand_id
1 'polypeptide(L)'
;MTKIGCYICIFKIMPYFFTSESVSEGHPDKVADQISDALIDNFLAQDASSKVACETLVTTGQVVLAGEVKSEAYLDVQSIAREVIAKIGYTKSEYMFDANSCGILSAIHEQSPDINQGVERKNPEEQGAGDQGMMFGFATNETENYMPLPLMLAHLLLEELAAMRREGTQIPYLRPDAKSQVTIEYSDDHKPMKIDTIVISTQHDDFVKPTGNDAASQLAADNEMLAKIKQDIIDLLIPRVKAKLPASLQALFVSDVNYHINPTGKFVIGGPHGDTGLTGRKIIVDTYGGRGAHGGGAFSGKDPSKVDRSAAYATRHIAKNLVAAGVCDQVLVQVSYAIGVAEPVGLFVDTYGTAKVNMTDGEIAAIIKGMPELSLKPYHIEQRFNLRTPIYLETAAYGHMGRKCETVTKTFNKGKKHEITVSVKLFPWEELNAVGALKAAFQLA
;
A
#
# COMPACT_ATOMS: atom_id res chain seq x y z
N MET A 1 -62.74 1.65 22.22
CA MET A 1 -61.48 2.40 22.48
C MET A 1 -60.33 1.41 22.51
N THR A 2 -59.70 1.20 21.39
CA THR A 2 -58.56 0.25 21.23
C THR A 2 -57.31 1.01 21.48
N LYS A 3 -56.58 0.65 22.53
CA LYS A 3 -55.23 1.22 22.84
C LYS A 3 -54.25 0.73 21.81
N ILE A 4 -53.80 1.61 20.91
CA ILE A 4 -52.65 1.39 20.05
C ILE A 4 -51.42 1.53 20.95
N GLY A 5 -50.83 0.42 21.34
CA GLY A 5 -49.56 0.40 22.01
C GLY A 5 -48.45 0.82 21.06
N CYS A 6 -47.87 1.98 21.32
CA CYS A 6 -46.65 2.44 20.62
C CYS A 6 -45.48 1.54 21.07
N TYR A 7 -45.11 0.55 20.24
CA TYR A 7 -43.88 -0.19 20.41
C TYR A 7 -42.73 0.75 20.02
N ILE A 8 -42.09 1.37 21.02
CA ILE A 8 -40.79 1.99 20.85
C ILE A 8 -39.84 0.84 20.61
N CYS A 9 -39.47 0.56 19.36
CA CYS A 9 -38.31 -0.26 19.05
C CYS A 9 -37.10 0.48 19.58
N ILE A 10 -36.65 0.14 20.77
CA ILE A 10 -35.30 0.50 21.24
C ILE A 10 -34.36 -0.32 20.38
N PHE A 11 -33.88 0.26 19.29
CA PHE A 11 -32.75 -0.30 18.57
C PHE A 11 -31.57 -0.29 19.55
N LYS A 12 -31.20 -1.47 20.02
CA LYS A 12 -30.01 -1.65 20.84
C LYS A 12 -28.83 -1.37 19.90
N ILE A 13 -28.26 -0.17 20.02
CA ILE A 13 -27.03 0.21 19.32
C ILE A 13 -25.99 -0.83 19.72
N MET A 14 -25.52 -1.62 18.78
CA MET A 14 -24.50 -2.66 19.01
C MET A 14 -23.24 -2.27 18.24
N PRO A 15 -22.15 -1.94 18.95
CA PRO A 15 -20.90 -1.66 18.30
C PRO A 15 -20.42 -2.85 17.46
N TYR A 16 -19.68 -2.58 16.40
CA TYR A 16 -19.10 -3.60 15.53
C TYR A 16 -17.58 -3.47 15.47
N PHE A 17 -16.90 -4.57 15.11
CA PHE A 17 -15.46 -4.60 14.97
C PHE A 17 -15.06 -4.60 13.51
N PHE A 18 -14.03 -3.83 13.18
CA PHE A 18 -13.41 -3.89 11.87
C PHE A 18 -11.89 -4.03 12.02
N THR A 19 -11.30 -4.89 11.20
CA THR A 19 -9.90 -5.26 11.27
C THR A 19 -9.21 -5.02 9.94
N SER A 20 -8.01 -4.44 9.99
CA SER A 20 -7.09 -4.40 8.85
C SER A 20 -5.72 -4.90 9.27
N GLU A 21 -4.95 -5.36 8.29
CA GLU A 21 -3.58 -5.84 8.48
C GLU A 21 -2.60 -5.09 7.59
N SER A 22 -1.33 -5.14 7.97
CA SER A 22 -0.20 -4.68 7.16
C SER A 22 0.97 -5.65 7.27
N VAL A 23 1.91 -5.53 6.34
CA VAL A 23 3.18 -6.25 6.35
C VAL A 23 4.33 -5.28 6.14
N SER A 24 5.49 -5.61 6.74
CA SER A 24 6.69 -4.77 6.65
C SER A 24 7.32 -4.82 5.25
N GLU A 25 8.22 -3.88 4.99
CA GLU A 25 9.08 -3.88 3.79
C GLU A 25 9.89 -5.16 3.61
N GLY A 26 10.17 -5.89 4.71
CA GLY A 26 10.91 -7.16 4.69
C GLY A 26 10.04 -8.40 4.51
N HIS A 27 8.71 -8.26 4.46
CA HIS A 27 7.84 -9.39 4.12
C HIS A 27 8.13 -9.88 2.70
N PRO A 28 8.19 -11.20 2.43
CA PRO A 28 8.59 -11.74 1.13
C PRO A 28 7.85 -11.13 -0.06
N ASP A 29 6.53 -10.99 0.00
CA ASP A 29 5.75 -10.39 -1.09
C ASP A 29 6.12 -8.90 -1.28
N LYS A 30 6.43 -8.16 -0.20
CA LYS A 30 6.84 -6.75 -0.32
C LYS A 30 8.30 -6.59 -0.75
N VAL A 31 9.15 -7.55 -0.49
CA VAL A 31 10.49 -7.63 -1.11
C VAL A 31 10.34 -7.77 -2.63
N ALA A 32 9.45 -8.66 -3.09
CA ALA A 32 9.17 -8.86 -4.51
C ALA A 32 8.61 -7.58 -5.17
N ASP A 33 7.63 -6.94 -4.53
CA ASP A 33 7.04 -5.67 -5.01
C ASP A 33 8.09 -4.56 -5.14
N GLN A 34 8.95 -4.40 -4.13
CA GLN A 34 10.00 -3.37 -4.14
C GLN A 34 11.05 -3.61 -5.23
N ILE A 35 11.42 -4.86 -5.50
CA ILE A 35 12.34 -5.20 -6.60
C ILE A 35 11.67 -4.86 -7.94
N SER A 36 10.43 -5.27 -8.15
CA SER A 36 9.69 -4.98 -9.37
C SER A 36 9.53 -3.48 -9.63
N ASP A 37 9.18 -2.69 -8.61
CA ASP A 37 9.02 -1.24 -8.74
C ASP A 37 10.35 -0.49 -8.87
N ALA A 38 11.44 -1.01 -8.29
CA ALA A 38 12.77 -0.47 -8.55
C ALA A 38 13.19 -0.65 -10.02
N LEU A 39 12.82 -1.76 -10.65
CA LEU A 39 13.04 -1.95 -12.08
C LEU A 39 12.23 -0.93 -12.91
N ILE A 40 10.93 -0.71 -12.59
CA ILE A 40 10.11 0.32 -13.23
C ILE A 40 10.79 1.68 -13.15
N ASP A 41 11.21 2.10 -11.96
CA ASP A 41 11.86 3.39 -11.75
C ASP A 41 13.13 3.55 -12.56
N ASN A 42 13.97 2.51 -12.62
CA ASN A 42 15.21 2.55 -13.39
C ASN A 42 14.98 2.58 -14.92
N PHE A 43 13.95 1.89 -15.41
CA PHE A 43 13.55 2.00 -16.83
C PHE A 43 13.06 3.40 -17.14
N LEU A 44 12.10 3.93 -16.37
CA LEU A 44 11.51 5.26 -16.61
C LEU A 44 12.50 6.41 -16.44
N ALA A 45 13.50 6.25 -15.56
CA ALA A 45 14.56 7.26 -15.39
C ALA A 45 15.43 7.41 -16.65
N GLN A 46 15.63 6.33 -17.42
CA GLN A 46 16.45 6.34 -18.63
C GLN A 46 15.62 6.54 -19.90
N ASP A 47 14.40 6.00 -19.93
CA ASP A 47 13.46 6.08 -21.04
C ASP A 47 12.03 6.20 -20.52
N ALA A 48 11.49 7.42 -20.50
CA ALA A 48 10.12 7.69 -20.03
C ALA A 48 9.04 7.00 -20.88
N SER A 49 9.36 6.55 -22.10
CA SER A 49 8.45 5.81 -22.97
C SER A 49 8.38 4.31 -22.68
N SER A 50 9.22 3.81 -21.77
CA SER A 50 9.31 2.38 -21.41
C SER A 50 7.94 1.77 -21.11
N LYS A 51 7.70 0.58 -21.66
CA LYS A 51 6.58 -0.30 -21.31
C LYS A 51 7.15 -1.47 -20.54
N VAL A 52 6.67 -1.66 -19.34
CA VAL A 52 7.25 -2.62 -18.40
C VAL A 52 6.14 -3.38 -17.69
N ALA A 53 6.24 -4.70 -17.72
CA ALA A 53 5.48 -5.61 -16.88
C ALA A 53 6.48 -6.60 -16.29
N CYS A 54 6.99 -6.34 -15.09
CA CYS A 54 8.03 -7.13 -14.44
C CYS A 54 7.52 -7.67 -13.11
N GLU A 55 7.56 -8.96 -12.96
CA GLU A 55 7.19 -9.70 -11.76
C GLU A 55 8.41 -10.35 -11.14
N THR A 56 8.41 -10.42 -9.82
CA THR A 56 9.50 -10.96 -9.02
C THR A 56 9.00 -12.09 -8.14
N LEU A 57 9.73 -13.20 -8.12
CA LEU A 57 9.61 -14.25 -7.12
C LEU A 57 10.85 -14.21 -6.23
N VAL A 58 10.65 -14.27 -4.91
CA VAL A 58 11.74 -14.42 -3.94
C VAL A 58 11.49 -15.64 -3.06
N THR A 59 12.54 -16.41 -2.80
CA THR A 59 12.49 -17.58 -1.92
C THR A 59 13.88 -17.81 -1.30
N THR A 60 14.09 -18.91 -0.57
CA THR A 60 15.39 -19.20 0.06
C THR A 60 16.55 -19.08 -0.94
N GLY A 61 17.43 -18.12 -0.71
CA GLY A 61 18.65 -17.92 -1.50
C GLY A 61 18.43 -17.56 -2.98
N GLN A 62 17.21 -17.24 -3.42
CA GLN A 62 16.86 -17.11 -4.83
C GLN A 62 15.92 -15.94 -5.12
N VAL A 63 16.19 -15.24 -6.23
CA VAL A 63 15.30 -14.26 -6.87
C VAL A 63 15.10 -14.65 -8.32
N VAL A 64 13.86 -14.62 -8.81
CA VAL A 64 13.54 -14.77 -10.24
C VAL A 64 12.80 -13.54 -10.69
N LEU A 65 13.34 -12.88 -11.72
CA LEU A 65 12.74 -11.73 -12.41
C LEU A 65 12.16 -12.22 -13.72
N ALA A 66 10.88 -11.98 -13.95
CA ALA A 66 10.20 -12.41 -15.18
C ALA A 66 9.30 -11.29 -15.71
N GLY A 67 8.98 -11.33 -17.01
CA GLY A 67 8.06 -10.37 -17.61
C GLY A 67 8.53 -9.81 -18.94
N GLU A 68 7.85 -8.76 -19.40
CA GLU A 68 8.04 -8.17 -20.71
C GLU A 68 8.40 -6.69 -20.59
N VAL A 69 9.39 -6.27 -21.41
CA VAL A 69 9.87 -4.89 -21.46
C VAL A 69 10.02 -4.43 -22.90
N LYS A 70 9.56 -3.21 -23.19
CA LYS A 70 9.91 -2.46 -24.39
C LYS A 70 10.53 -1.13 -23.95
N SER A 71 11.83 -0.97 -24.13
CA SER A 71 12.59 0.20 -23.69
C SER A 71 13.90 0.33 -24.46
N GLU A 72 14.36 1.56 -24.64
CA GLU A 72 15.72 1.87 -25.12
C GLU A 72 16.76 1.80 -23.98
N ALA A 73 16.32 1.67 -22.71
CA ALA A 73 17.20 1.61 -21.56
C ALA A 73 17.87 0.23 -21.42
N TYR A 74 19.14 0.22 -21.05
CA TYR A 74 19.85 -0.99 -20.63
C TYR A 74 20.07 -0.99 -19.12
N LEU A 75 19.56 -2.01 -18.43
CA LEU A 75 19.66 -2.14 -16.98
C LEU A 75 20.47 -3.38 -16.55
N ASP A 76 21.30 -3.19 -15.55
CA ASP A 76 21.83 -4.28 -14.74
C ASP A 76 20.79 -4.67 -13.67
N VAL A 77 19.81 -5.47 -14.08
CA VAL A 77 18.67 -5.86 -13.22
C VAL A 77 19.10 -6.62 -11.96
N GLN A 78 20.25 -7.34 -12.02
CA GLN A 78 20.76 -8.05 -10.87
C GLN A 78 21.30 -7.09 -9.81
N SER A 79 22.07 -6.07 -10.22
CA SER A 79 22.56 -5.04 -9.29
C SER A 79 21.42 -4.27 -8.65
N ILE A 80 20.38 -3.90 -9.40
CA ILE A 80 19.21 -3.20 -8.88
C ILE A 80 18.50 -4.05 -7.82
N ALA A 81 18.25 -5.33 -8.10
CA ALA A 81 17.62 -6.24 -7.13
C ALA A 81 18.45 -6.36 -5.85
N ARG A 82 19.79 -6.50 -5.95
CA ARG A 82 20.69 -6.55 -4.79
C ARG A 82 20.67 -5.28 -3.95
N GLU A 83 20.64 -4.11 -4.59
CA GLU A 83 20.54 -2.82 -3.90
C GLU A 83 19.24 -2.71 -3.09
N VAL A 84 18.11 -3.18 -3.64
CA VAL A 84 16.82 -3.23 -2.94
C VAL A 84 16.88 -4.18 -1.74
N ILE A 85 17.37 -5.39 -1.93
CA ILE A 85 17.50 -6.40 -0.86
C ILE A 85 18.37 -5.87 0.29
N ALA A 86 19.51 -5.23 -0.04
CA ALA A 86 20.40 -4.62 0.94
C ALA A 86 19.72 -3.47 1.69
N LYS A 87 19.00 -2.58 0.99
CA LYS A 87 18.26 -1.45 1.57
C LYS A 87 17.17 -1.92 2.54
N ILE A 88 16.49 -3.01 2.24
CA ILE A 88 15.49 -3.63 3.14
C ILE A 88 16.16 -4.14 4.43
N GLY A 89 17.41 -4.61 4.36
CA GLY A 89 18.18 -5.08 5.51
C GLY A 89 18.50 -6.57 5.50
N TYR A 90 18.29 -7.26 4.38
CA TYR A 90 18.74 -8.64 4.19
C TYR A 90 20.22 -8.61 3.78
N THR A 91 21.10 -8.48 4.77
CA THR A 91 22.54 -8.26 4.60
C THR A 91 23.40 -9.33 5.28
N LYS A 92 22.79 -10.31 5.94
CA LYS A 92 23.48 -11.37 6.68
C LYS A 92 23.17 -12.74 6.07
N SER A 93 24.20 -13.55 5.84
CA SER A 93 24.06 -14.90 5.28
C SER A 93 23.22 -15.84 6.16
N GLU A 94 23.18 -15.61 7.46
CA GLU A 94 22.34 -16.37 8.40
C GLU A 94 20.83 -16.23 8.17
N TYR A 95 20.41 -15.22 7.40
CA TYR A 95 19.00 -15.06 6.99
C TYR A 95 18.64 -16.01 5.84
N MET A 96 19.62 -16.76 5.27
CA MET A 96 19.46 -17.68 4.14
C MET A 96 18.83 -17.01 2.90
N PHE A 97 18.83 -15.68 2.89
CA PHE A 97 18.47 -14.78 1.80
C PHE A 97 19.16 -13.44 2.08
N ASP A 98 20.16 -13.09 1.30
CA ASP A 98 20.90 -11.84 1.48
C ASP A 98 21.35 -11.25 0.14
N ALA A 99 21.59 -9.94 0.14
CA ALA A 99 21.92 -9.15 -1.04
C ALA A 99 23.16 -9.62 -1.80
N ASN A 100 24.15 -10.20 -1.10
CA ASN A 100 25.44 -10.58 -1.70
C ASN A 100 25.43 -11.99 -2.25
N SER A 101 24.73 -12.92 -1.59
CA SER A 101 24.83 -14.37 -1.88
C SER A 101 23.64 -14.98 -2.60
N CYS A 102 22.44 -14.35 -2.59
CA CYS A 102 21.29 -14.93 -3.29
C CYS A 102 21.52 -15.01 -4.80
N GLY A 103 21.07 -16.10 -5.42
CA GLY A 103 21.04 -16.24 -6.86
C GLY A 103 19.97 -15.34 -7.46
N ILE A 104 20.28 -14.65 -8.57
CA ILE A 104 19.30 -13.81 -9.29
C ILE A 104 19.23 -14.27 -10.73
N LEU A 105 18.08 -14.81 -11.12
CA LEU A 105 17.77 -15.24 -12.48
C LEU A 105 16.88 -14.18 -13.15
N SER A 106 17.16 -13.90 -14.41
CA SER A 106 16.32 -13.03 -15.24
C SER A 106 15.75 -13.80 -16.40
N ALA A 107 14.42 -13.79 -16.51
CA ALA A 107 13.63 -14.28 -17.64
C ALA A 107 12.80 -13.12 -18.24
N ILE A 108 13.33 -11.89 -18.17
CA ILE A 108 12.73 -10.72 -18.80
C ILE A 108 13.03 -10.79 -20.31
N HIS A 109 12.00 -10.59 -21.12
CA HIS A 109 12.10 -10.61 -22.59
C HIS A 109 11.40 -9.37 -23.21
N GLU A 110 11.51 -9.22 -24.52
CA GLU A 110 10.88 -8.12 -25.24
C GLU A 110 9.36 -8.28 -25.29
N GLN A 111 8.62 -7.17 -25.15
CA GLN A 111 7.16 -7.15 -25.21
C GLN A 111 6.64 -7.56 -26.59
N SER A 112 5.59 -8.40 -26.64
CA SER A 112 4.91 -8.80 -27.86
C SER A 112 4.37 -7.59 -28.64
N PRO A 113 4.62 -7.49 -29.96
CA PRO A 113 4.06 -6.43 -30.81
C PRO A 113 2.53 -6.40 -30.79
N ASP A 114 1.87 -7.55 -30.64
CA ASP A 114 0.42 -7.69 -30.70
C ASP A 114 -0.29 -6.96 -29.54
N ILE A 115 0.29 -6.99 -28.35
CA ILE A 115 -0.26 -6.29 -27.18
C ILE A 115 -0.14 -4.78 -27.37
N ASN A 116 0.94 -4.32 -27.96
CA ASN A 116 1.22 -2.88 -28.13
C ASN A 116 0.26 -2.19 -29.11
N GLN A 117 -0.31 -2.90 -30.10
CA GLN A 117 -1.23 -2.34 -31.09
C GLN A 117 -2.50 -1.72 -30.47
N GLY A 118 -2.97 -2.26 -29.34
CA GLY A 118 -4.16 -1.75 -28.63
C GLY A 118 -3.90 -0.47 -27.84
N VAL A 119 -2.67 -0.22 -27.41
CA VAL A 119 -2.29 0.87 -26.51
C VAL A 119 -1.78 2.09 -27.28
N GLU A 120 -0.86 1.90 -28.23
CA GLU A 120 -0.27 3.01 -29.00
C GLU A 120 -1.20 3.47 -30.11
N ARG A 121 -1.47 4.76 -30.17
CA ARG A 121 -2.26 5.44 -31.21
C ARG A 121 -1.49 6.62 -31.79
N LYS A 122 -1.83 7.02 -33.02
CA LYS A 122 -1.23 8.21 -33.68
C LYS A 122 -1.54 9.48 -32.89
N ASN A 123 -2.74 9.59 -32.35
CA ASN A 123 -3.13 10.65 -31.42
C ASN A 123 -2.97 10.12 -29.99
N PRO A 124 -2.10 10.71 -29.14
CA PRO A 124 -1.92 10.27 -27.75
C PRO A 124 -3.20 10.28 -26.90
N GLU A 125 -4.14 11.19 -27.17
CA GLU A 125 -5.44 11.25 -26.46
C GLU A 125 -6.33 10.02 -26.73
N GLU A 126 -6.05 9.27 -27.78
CA GLU A 126 -6.74 8.03 -28.14
C GLU A 126 -6.04 6.79 -27.57
N GLN A 127 -5.04 6.96 -26.72
CA GLN A 127 -4.37 5.85 -26.03
C GLN A 127 -5.42 4.94 -25.37
N GLY A 128 -5.51 3.71 -25.83
CA GLY A 128 -6.43 2.72 -25.28
C GLY A 128 -5.95 2.19 -23.93
N ALA A 129 -6.88 1.68 -23.12
CA ALA A 129 -6.54 0.94 -21.93
C ALA A 129 -5.70 -0.30 -22.28
N GLY A 130 -4.61 -0.53 -21.54
CA GLY A 130 -3.70 -1.66 -21.78
C GLY A 130 -4.30 -3.02 -21.44
N ASP A 131 -5.42 -3.03 -20.70
CA ASP A 131 -6.20 -4.23 -20.38
C ASP A 131 -7.66 -3.85 -20.12
N GLN A 132 -8.53 -4.86 -20.06
CA GLN A 132 -9.86 -4.75 -19.47
C GLN A 132 -9.76 -4.81 -17.95
N GLY A 133 -10.73 -4.25 -17.24
CA GLY A 133 -10.78 -4.40 -15.78
C GLY A 133 -11.64 -3.36 -15.10
N MET A 134 -11.70 -3.48 -13.78
CA MET A 134 -12.35 -2.52 -12.90
C MET A 134 -11.36 -2.10 -11.80
N MET A 135 -11.27 -0.81 -11.53
CA MET A 135 -10.38 -0.24 -10.54
C MET A 135 -11.18 0.60 -9.56
N PHE A 136 -10.71 0.65 -8.32
CA PHE A 136 -11.43 1.27 -7.22
C PHE A 136 -10.58 2.30 -6.50
N GLY A 137 -11.23 3.39 -6.11
CA GLY A 137 -10.72 4.36 -5.16
C GLY A 137 -11.66 4.44 -3.96
N PHE A 138 -11.11 4.59 -2.78
CA PHE A 138 -11.88 4.78 -1.55
C PHE A 138 -11.28 5.92 -0.73
N ALA A 139 -12.12 6.63 0.00
CA ALA A 139 -11.71 7.61 1.00
C ALA A 139 -12.76 7.69 2.12
N THR A 140 -12.29 8.03 3.32
CA THR A 140 -13.12 8.25 4.50
C THR A 140 -12.52 9.40 5.33
N ASN A 141 -13.33 10.12 6.07
CA ASN A 141 -12.88 11.21 6.95
C ASN A 141 -12.41 10.74 8.34
N GLU A 142 -12.17 9.42 8.51
CA GLU A 142 -11.69 8.86 9.79
C GLU A 142 -10.29 9.35 10.18
N THR A 143 -9.46 9.69 9.20
CA THR A 143 -8.07 10.13 9.38
C THR A 143 -7.75 11.34 8.52
N GLU A 144 -6.72 12.11 8.87
CA GLU A 144 -6.29 13.30 8.13
C GLU A 144 -5.85 13.00 6.69
N ASN A 145 -5.35 11.79 6.45
CA ASN A 145 -4.97 11.32 5.11
C ASN A 145 -6.12 10.62 4.36
N TYR A 146 -7.34 10.65 4.91
CA TYR A 146 -8.55 10.08 4.31
C TYR A 146 -8.46 8.56 4.09
N MET A 147 -7.79 7.84 4.99
CA MET A 147 -7.64 6.39 4.97
C MET A 147 -8.43 5.73 6.10
N PRO A 148 -8.81 4.45 5.95
CA PRO A 148 -9.36 3.67 7.04
C PRO A 148 -8.38 3.59 8.22
N LEU A 149 -8.86 3.93 9.41
CA LEU A 149 -8.03 4.02 10.60
C LEU A 149 -7.30 2.71 10.97
N PRO A 150 -7.92 1.50 10.91
CA PRO A 150 -7.23 0.26 11.24
C PRO A 150 -6.03 -0.01 10.33
N LEU A 151 -6.14 0.28 9.02
CA LEU A 151 -5.05 0.11 8.07
C LEU A 151 -3.94 1.14 8.30
N MET A 152 -4.31 2.41 8.49
CA MET A 152 -3.34 3.46 8.77
C MET A 152 -2.52 3.14 10.01
N LEU A 153 -3.15 2.65 11.09
CA LEU A 153 -2.44 2.22 12.30
C LEU A 153 -1.58 0.99 12.07
N ALA A 154 -2.07 0.01 11.29
CA ALA A 154 -1.30 -1.18 10.96
C ALA A 154 -0.03 -0.83 10.16
N HIS A 155 -0.11 0.09 9.21
CA HIS A 155 1.09 0.60 8.50
C HIS A 155 2.04 1.33 9.45
N LEU A 156 1.54 2.27 10.25
CA LEU A 156 2.35 3.08 11.14
C LEU A 156 3.11 2.23 12.18
N LEU A 157 2.49 1.17 12.70
CA LEU A 157 3.16 0.22 13.59
C LEU A 157 4.40 -0.40 12.94
N LEU A 158 4.31 -0.79 11.68
CA LEU A 158 5.42 -1.44 10.98
C LEU A 158 6.44 -0.45 10.43
N GLU A 159 6.04 0.74 10.04
CA GLU A 159 6.96 1.83 9.69
C GLU A 159 7.86 2.18 10.87
N GLU A 160 7.28 2.34 12.08
CA GLU A 160 8.04 2.64 13.28
C GLU A 160 8.89 1.46 13.76
N LEU A 161 8.39 0.23 13.63
CA LEU A 161 9.16 -0.97 13.93
C LEU A 161 10.39 -1.09 13.02
N ALA A 162 10.23 -0.82 11.71
CA ALA A 162 11.33 -0.81 10.75
C ALA A 162 12.32 0.34 11.01
N ALA A 163 11.83 1.51 11.44
CA ALA A 163 12.69 2.62 11.85
C ALA A 163 13.55 2.24 13.08
N MET A 164 12.93 1.65 14.11
CA MET A 164 13.67 1.16 15.31
C MET A 164 14.68 0.09 14.96
N ARG A 165 14.36 -0.82 14.04
CA ARG A 165 15.32 -1.81 13.52
C ARG A 165 16.54 -1.16 12.87
N ARG A 166 16.33 -0.13 12.04
CA ARG A 166 17.44 0.60 11.39
C ARG A 166 18.28 1.42 12.36
N GLU A 167 17.63 2.00 13.39
CA GLU A 167 18.32 2.68 14.47
C GLU A 167 19.22 1.72 15.28
N GLY A 168 18.80 0.47 15.48
CA GLY A 168 19.58 -0.60 16.09
C GLY A 168 19.95 -0.38 17.56
N THR A 169 19.30 0.56 18.24
CA THR A 169 19.67 0.97 19.61
C THR A 169 18.75 0.41 20.67
N GLN A 170 17.45 0.56 20.53
CA GLN A 170 16.47 0.17 21.57
C GLN A 170 16.08 -1.30 21.46
N ILE A 171 15.85 -1.80 20.23
CA ILE A 171 15.47 -3.18 19.93
C ILE A 171 16.42 -3.76 18.87
N PRO A 172 17.69 -4.04 19.22
CA PRO A 172 18.74 -4.39 18.25
C PRO A 172 18.57 -5.77 17.62
N TYR A 173 17.71 -6.62 18.16
CA TYR A 173 17.47 -7.98 17.68
C TYR A 173 16.38 -8.08 16.59
N LEU A 174 15.77 -6.96 16.15
CA LEU A 174 14.77 -6.99 15.10
C LEU A 174 15.38 -7.36 13.74
N ARG A 175 14.65 -8.22 13.00
CA ARG A 175 14.91 -8.59 11.62
C ARG A 175 13.88 -7.95 10.68
N PRO A 176 14.09 -7.99 9.34
CA PRO A 176 13.25 -7.22 8.41
C PRO A 176 11.79 -7.62 8.30
N ASP A 177 11.45 -8.91 8.47
CA ASP A 177 10.09 -9.40 8.28
C ASP A 177 9.21 -9.14 9.49
N ALA A 178 8.01 -8.61 9.24
CA ALA A 178 7.01 -8.41 10.28
C ALA A 178 5.61 -8.25 9.68
N LYS A 179 4.60 -8.54 10.51
CA LYS A 179 3.18 -8.32 10.21
C LYS A 179 2.51 -7.61 11.37
N SER A 180 1.50 -6.80 11.08
CA SER A 180 0.63 -6.17 12.07
C SER A 180 -0.84 -6.34 11.69
N GLN A 181 -1.70 -6.36 12.70
CA GLN A 181 -3.15 -6.33 12.53
C GLN A 181 -3.74 -5.46 13.62
N VAL A 182 -4.69 -4.61 13.26
CA VAL A 182 -5.39 -3.72 14.20
C VAL A 182 -6.87 -3.92 14.07
N THR A 183 -7.53 -4.19 15.19
CA THR A 183 -9.00 -4.28 15.33
C THR A 183 -9.49 -3.06 16.09
N ILE A 184 -10.46 -2.37 15.51
CA ILE A 184 -11.10 -1.20 16.11
C ILE A 184 -12.58 -1.50 16.34
N GLU A 185 -13.08 -1.11 17.50
CA GLU A 185 -14.51 -1.08 17.82
C GLU A 185 -15.10 0.22 17.30
N TYR A 186 -16.18 0.11 16.53
CA TYR A 186 -16.94 1.22 15.94
C TYR A 186 -18.35 1.28 16.51
N SER A 187 -18.87 2.49 16.63
CA SER A 187 -20.29 2.73 16.86
C SER A 187 -21.12 2.48 15.59
N ASP A 188 -22.44 2.38 15.72
CA ASP A 188 -23.35 2.19 14.59
C ASP A 188 -23.31 3.33 13.57
N ASP A 189 -22.90 4.53 13.97
CA ASP A 189 -22.68 5.69 13.08
C ASP A 189 -21.24 5.74 12.51
N HIS A 190 -20.56 4.58 12.50
CA HIS A 190 -19.24 4.36 11.90
C HIS A 190 -18.10 5.18 12.50
N LYS A 191 -18.21 5.60 13.76
CA LYS A 191 -17.12 6.31 14.44
C LYS A 191 -16.24 5.34 15.24
N PRO A 192 -14.91 5.47 15.17
CA PRO A 192 -14.01 4.66 15.97
C PRO A 192 -14.17 5.01 17.46
N MET A 193 -14.37 4.00 18.30
CA MET A 193 -14.59 4.15 19.74
C MET A 193 -13.36 3.80 20.54
N LYS A 194 -12.70 2.69 20.22
CA LYS A 194 -11.44 2.26 20.83
C LYS A 194 -10.69 1.27 19.97
N ILE A 195 -9.41 1.16 20.21
CA ILE A 195 -8.60 0.05 19.71
C ILE A 195 -8.84 -1.14 20.63
N ASP A 196 -9.36 -2.22 20.06
CA ASP A 196 -9.65 -3.46 20.79
C ASP A 196 -8.44 -4.37 20.85
N THR A 197 -7.83 -4.63 19.68
CA THR A 197 -6.74 -5.60 19.59
C THR A 197 -5.64 -5.11 18.65
N ILE A 198 -4.39 -5.30 19.05
CA ILE A 198 -3.19 -5.13 18.22
C ILE A 198 -2.43 -6.45 18.21
N VAL A 199 -2.20 -6.98 16.99
CA VAL A 199 -1.34 -8.15 16.77
C VAL A 199 -0.07 -7.68 16.06
N ILE A 200 1.10 -8.10 16.55
CA ILE A 200 2.39 -7.89 15.88
C ILE A 200 3.14 -9.20 15.89
N SER A 201 3.54 -9.65 14.70
CA SER A 201 4.49 -10.75 14.53
C SER A 201 5.74 -10.20 13.87
N THR A 202 6.85 -10.20 14.59
CA THR A 202 8.13 -9.66 14.11
C THR A 202 9.22 -10.70 14.14
N GLN A 203 9.96 -10.81 13.04
CA GLN A 203 11.17 -11.61 12.95
C GLN A 203 12.25 -11.00 13.84
N HIS A 204 13.03 -11.86 14.53
CA HIS A 204 14.05 -11.45 15.48
C HIS A 204 15.25 -12.40 15.50
N ASP A 205 16.38 -11.96 16.04
CA ASP A 205 17.52 -12.82 16.33
C ASP A 205 17.18 -13.80 17.44
N ASP A 206 17.86 -14.93 17.47
CA ASP A 206 17.81 -15.90 18.58
C ASP A 206 18.79 -15.44 19.67
N PHE A 207 18.38 -14.39 20.42
CA PHE A 207 19.28 -13.62 21.29
C PHE A 207 19.34 -14.12 22.75
N VAL A 208 18.43 -15.00 23.18
CA VAL A 208 18.51 -15.68 24.48
C VAL A 208 18.90 -17.14 24.24
N LYS A 209 20.06 -17.54 24.79
CA LYS A 209 20.58 -18.89 24.58
C LYS A 209 20.16 -19.81 25.74
N PRO A 210 19.81 -21.08 25.50
CA PRO A 210 19.50 -22.04 26.56
C PRO A 210 20.73 -22.30 27.43
N THR A 211 20.49 -22.51 28.72
CA THR A 211 21.56 -22.82 29.70
C THR A 211 22.01 -24.28 29.66
N GLY A 212 21.26 -25.15 28.98
CA GLY A 212 21.52 -26.57 28.77
C GLY A 212 21.09 -27.04 27.41
N ASN A 213 21.34 -28.33 27.09
CA ASN A 213 21.00 -28.92 25.81
C ASN A 213 19.67 -29.71 25.81
N ASP A 214 18.88 -29.54 26.86
CA ASP A 214 17.58 -30.22 27.02
C ASP A 214 16.41 -29.33 26.58
N ALA A 215 15.26 -29.93 26.30
CA ALA A 215 14.08 -29.24 25.83
C ALA A 215 13.52 -28.23 26.86
N ALA A 216 13.71 -28.45 28.15
CA ALA A 216 13.24 -27.53 29.18
C ALA A 216 14.07 -26.24 29.19
N SER A 217 15.39 -26.35 29.08
CA SER A 217 16.30 -25.20 28.96
C SER A 217 16.01 -24.38 27.68
N GLN A 218 15.69 -25.05 26.57
CA GLN A 218 15.32 -24.37 25.32
C GLN A 218 13.97 -23.63 25.50
N LEU A 219 12.97 -24.26 26.07
CA LEU A 219 11.66 -23.64 26.31
C LEU A 219 11.77 -22.45 27.26
N ALA A 220 12.63 -22.53 28.28
CA ALA A 220 12.87 -21.42 29.20
C ALA A 220 13.48 -20.21 28.48
N ALA A 221 14.50 -20.43 27.64
CA ALA A 221 15.12 -19.38 26.82
C ALA A 221 14.13 -18.75 25.82
N ASP A 222 13.32 -19.57 25.15
CA ASP A 222 12.29 -19.10 24.20
C ASP A 222 11.24 -18.24 24.93
N ASN A 223 10.77 -18.64 26.11
CA ASN A 223 9.81 -17.88 26.91
C ASN A 223 10.39 -16.55 27.40
N GLU A 224 11.62 -16.52 27.88
CA GLU A 224 12.31 -15.30 28.28
C GLU A 224 12.44 -14.32 27.09
N MET A 225 12.86 -14.81 25.94
CA MET A 225 12.97 -14.03 24.71
C MET A 225 11.63 -13.43 24.29
N LEU A 226 10.56 -14.23 24.27
CA LEU A 226 9.22 -13.79 23.90
C LEU A 226 8.66 -12.77 24.89
N ALA A 227 8.90 -12.96 26.19
CA ALA A 227 8.50 -11.99 27.23
C ALA A 227 9.21 -10.64 27.00
N LYS A 228 10.52 -10.67 26.70
CA LYS A 228 11.30 -9.46 26.39
C LYS A 228 10.78 -8.76 25.14
N ILE A 229 10.53 -9.48 24.04
CA ILE A 229 9.98 -8.91 22.80
C ILE A 229 8.62 -8.25 23.08
N LYS A 230 7.72 -8.93 23.80
CA LYS A 230 6.41 -8.39 24.16
C LYS A 230 6.53 -7.10 24.96
N GLN A 231 7.41 -7.09 25.97
CA GLN A 231 7.63 -5.91 26.79
C GLN A 231 8.17 -4.74 25.98
N ASP A 232 9.19 -4.96 25.12
CA ASP A 232 9.79 -3.91 24.31
C ASP A 232 8.79 -3.32 23.29
N ILE A 233 7.96 -4.15 22.67
CA ILE A 233 6.92 -3.68 21.77
C ILE A 233 5.93 -2.79 22.50
N ILE A 234 5.46 -3.20 23.70
CA ILE A 234 4.48 -2.43 24.48
C ILE A 234 5.10 -1.14 25.01
N ASP A 235 6.32 -1.18 25.53
CA ASP A 235 6.93 -0.04 26.24
C ASP A 235 7.65 0.94 25.32
N LEU A 236 8.10 0.50 24.14
CA LEU A 236 8.90 1.32 23.24
C LEU A 236 8.17 1.64 21.93
N LEU A 237 7.63 0.63 21.23
CA LEU A 237 6.98 0.84 19.94
C LEU A 237 5.61 1.54 20.10
N ILE A 238 4.74 1.05 20.99
CA ILE A 238 3.39 1.60 21.15
C ILE A 238 3.41 3.09 21.55
N PRO A 239 4.22 3.55 22.53
CA PRO A 239 4.34 4.98 22.82
C PRO A 239 4.87 5.80 21.65
N ARG A 240 5.83 5.26 20.89
CA ARG A 240 6.40 5.94 19.71
C ARG A 240 5.35 6.12 18.60
N VAL A 241 4.56 5.10 18.31
CA VAL A 241 3.43 5.18 17.37
C VAL A 241 2.40 6.19 17.87
N LYS A 242 2.01 6.10 19.15
CA LYS A 242 1.04 6.98 19.77
C LYS A 242 1.44 8.45 19.67
N ALA A 243 2.73 8.76 19.87
CA ALA A 243 3.25 10.12 19.78
C ALA A 243 3.13 10.76 18.38
N LYS A 244 2.97 9.96 17.31
CA LYS A 244 2.78 10.44 15.93
C LYS A 244 1.33 10.70 15.56
N LEU A 245 0.39 10.38 16.42
CA LEU A 245 -1.04 10.51 16.17
C LEU A 245 -1.59 11.81 16.77
N PRO A 246 -2.65 12.39 16.19
CA PRO A 246 -3.38 13.48 16.81
C PRO A 246 -4.04 13.03 18.12
N ALA A 247 -4.28 13.96 19.04
CA ALA A 247 -4.80 13.66 20.39
C ALA A 247 -6.11 12.85 20.38
N SER A 248 -6.98 13.07 19.41
CA SER A 248 -8.22 12.33 19.24
C SER A 248 -7.99 10.83 19.00
N LEU A 249 -7.00 10.47 18.19
CA LEU A 249 -6.64 9.08 17.91
C LEU A 249 -5.79 8.47 19.04
N GLN A 250 -4.98 9.26 19.73
CA GLN A 250 -4.28 8.80 20.94
C GLN A 250 -5.25 8.34 22.03
N ALA A 251 -6.41 8.98 22.14
CA ALA A 251 -7.44 8.62 23.12
C ALA A 251 -8.07 7.23 22.90
N LEU A 252 -7.94 6.68 21.68
CA LEU A 252 -8.44 5.34 21.35
C LEU A 252 -7.57 4.21 21.96
N PHE A 253 -6.35 4.51 22.41
CA PHE A 253 -5.49 3.56 23.14
C PHE A 253 -5.88 3.52 24.62
N VAL A 254 -6.95 2.82 24.89
CA VAL A 254 -7.46 2.61 26.26
C VAL A 254 -6.62 1.56 27.01
N SER A 255 -6.86 1.41 28.32
CA SER A 255 -6.06 0.51 29.18
C SER A 255 -6.29 -0.97 28.92
N ASP A 256 -7.38 -1.34 28.25
CA ASP A 256 -7.80 -2.73 27.98
C ASP A 256 -7.53 -3.21 26.56
N VAL A 257 -6.60 -2.55 25.83
CA VAL A 257 -6.14 -3.05 24.52
C VAL A 257 -5.51 -4.43 24.65
N ASN A 258 -5.97 -5.38 23.84
CA ASN A 258 -5.41 -6.72 23.78
C ASN A 258 -4.16 -6.76 22.88
N TYR A 259 -2.99 -7.04 23.45
CA TYR A 259 -1.74 -7.15 22.71
C TYR A 259 -1.34 -8.62 22.48
N HIS A 260 -1.30 -9.04 21.22
CA HIS A 260 -0.80 -10.34 20.78
C HIS A 260 0.54 -10.14 20.04
N ILE A 261 1.64 -10.34 20.76
CA ILE A 261 2.99 -10.16 20.21
C ILE A 261 3.63 -11.53 20.03
N ASN A 262 4.05 -11.87 18.81
CA ASN A 262 4.57 -13.18 18.41
C ASN A 262 3.75 -14.35 19.00
N PRO A 263 2.43 -14.42 18.80
CA PRO A 263 1.54 -15.36 19.51
C PRO A 263 1.82 -16.83 19.17
N THR A 264 2.50 -17.12 18.07
CA THR A 264 2.87 -18.47 17.63
C THR A 264 4.19 -18.96 18.25
N GLY A 265 4.91 -18.09 18.98
CA GLY A 265 6.23 -18.38 19.51
C GLY A 265 7.34 -17.62 18.81
N LYS A 266 8.58 -18.07 18.93
CA LYS A 266 9.73 -17.42 18.32
C LYS A 266 9.62 -17.38 16.79
N PHE A 267 10.10 -16.28 16.20
CA PHE A 267 10.06 -16.02 14.76
C PHE A 267 11.46 -15.65 14.26
N VAL A 268 12.38 -16.61 14.28
CA VAL A 268 13.75 -16.47 13.82
C VAL A 268 13.88 -16.75 12.32
N ILE A 269 13.20 -17.81 11.84
CA ILE A 269 13.11 -18.13 10.43
C ILE A 269 11.96 -17.32 9.83
N GLY A 270 12.29 -16.40 8.92
CA GLY A 270 11.33 -15.50 8.28
C GLY A 270 11.91 -14.91 7.01
N GLY A 271 11.19 -13.92 6.46
CA GLY A 271 11.53 -13.37 5.16
C GLY A 271 11.45 -14.42 4.05
N PRO A 272 12.12 -14.22 2.89
CA PRO A 272 12.09 -15.17 1.77
C PRO A 272 12.57 -16.58 2.09
N HIS A 273 13.30 -16.78 3.20
CA HIS A 273 13.66 -18.10 3.69
C HIS A 273 12.49 -18.82 4.39
N GLY A 274 11.64 -18.07 5.07
CA GLY A 274 10.47 -18.62 5.77
C GLY A 274 9.28 -18.89 4.85
N ASP A 275 9.06 -18.03 3.87
CA ASP A 275 7.95 -18.10 2.92
C ASP A 275 8.32 -17.47 1.57
N THR A 276 7.78 -18.00 0.49
CA THR A 276 7.99 -17.49 -0.86
C THR A 276 7.17 -16.24 -1.10
N GLY A 277 7.81 -15.17 -1.62
CA GLY A 277 7.17 -13.93 -2.02
C GLY A 277 6.99 -13.80 -3.52
N LEU A 278 5.91 -13.13 -3.92
CA LEU A 278 5.58 -12.80 -5.29
C LEU A 278 5.04 -11.39 -5.40
N THR A 279 5.35 -10.71 -6.50
CA THR A 279 4.78 -9.41 -6.84
C THR A 279 3.25 -9.49 -6.89
N GLY A 280 2.57 -8.51 -6.27
CA GLY A 280 1.13 -8.35 -6.35
C GLY A 280 0.31 -9.29 -5.46
N ARG A 281 0.89 -9.87 -4.40
CA ARG A 281 0.17 -10.74 -3.45
C ARG A 281 -0.28 -10.02 -2.17
N LYS A 282 -0.08 -8.71 -2.05
CA LYS A 282 -0.50 -7.90 -0.89
C LYS A 282 -1.40 -6.73 -1.31
N ILE A 283 -2.22 -6.93 -2.33
CA ILE A 283 -3.04 -5.90 -2.95
C ILE A 283 -4.05 -5.22 -2.00
N ILE A 284 -4.51 -5.92 -0.97
CA ILE A 284 -5.41 -5.34 0.04
C ILE A 284 -4.63 -4.45 1.01
N VAL A 285 -3.41 -4.84 1.39
CA VAL A 285 -2.47 -4.02 2.18
C VAL A 285 -2.06 -2.77 1.38
N ASP A 286 -1.89 -2.90 0.07
CA ASP A 286 -1.51 -1.83 -0.83
C ASP A 286 -2.60 -0.77 -1.00
N THR A 287 -3.86 -1.10 -0.70
CA THR A 287 -5.01 -0.24 -0.94
C THR A 287 -5.73 0.20 0.34
N TYR A 288 -6.82 -0.46 0.74
CA TYR A 288 -7.71 0.07 1.79
C TYR A 288 -7.96 -0.91 2.95
N GLY A 289 -7.16 -1.97 3.07
CA GLY A 289 -7.24 -2.93 4.20
C GLY A 289 -8.60 -3.65 4.30
N GLY A 290 -9.30 -3.83 3.19
CA GLY A 290 -10.60 -4.48 3.14
C GLY A 290 -11.81 -3.54 3.33
N ARG A 291 -11.60 -2.24 3.63
CA ARG A 291 -12.72 -1.27 3.76
C ARG A 291 -13.29 -0.87 2.40
N GLY A 292 -12.42 -0.66 1.40
CA GLY A 292 -12.82 -0.44 0.02
C GLY A 292 -12.69 -1.70 -0.82
N ALA A 293 -13.49 -1.83 -1.88
CA ALA A 293 -13.36 -2.90 -2.86
C ALA A 293 -12.03 -2.84 -3.63
N HIS A 294 -11.64 -3.96 -4.24
CA HIS A 294 -10.45 -4.08 -5.08
C HIS A 294 -10.79 -4.84 -6.37
N GLY A 295 -10.23 -4.40 -7.50
CA GLY A 295 -10.47 -5.02 -8.80
C GLY A 295 -9.67 -6.30 -9.06
N GLY A 296 -8.68 -6.63 -8.21
CA GLY A 296 -7.86 -7.83 -8.31
C GLY A 296 -6.51 -7.63 -9.01
N GLY A 297 -6.32 -6.52 -9.76
CA GLY A 297 -5.06 -6.23 -10.46
C GLY A 297 -3.95 -5.76 -9.50
N ALA A 298 -2.76 -6.34 -9.61
CA ALA A 298 -1.58 -5.87 -8.91
C ALA A 298 -1.11 -4.52 -9.45
N PHE A 299 -0.45 -3.71 -8.61
CA PHE A 299 0.13 -2.40 -9.00
C PHE A 299 1.61 -2.52 -9.30
N SER A 300 2.40 -3.04 -8.36
CA SER A 300 3.85 -3.15 -8.50
C SER A 300 4.25 -3.97 -9.72
N GLY A 301 5.34 -3.59 -10.36
CA GLY A 301 5.84 -4.22 -11.58
C GLY A 301 5.19 -3.75 -12.87
N LYS A 302 4.21 -2.86 -12.83
CA LYS A 302 3.47 -2.33 -13.99
C LYS A 302 3.78 -0.86 -14.24
N ASP A 303 4.12 -0.50 -15.49
CA ASP A 303 4.23 0.90 -15.93
C ASP A 303 2.83 1.57 -16.01
N PRO A 304 2.76 2.92 -16.08
CA PRO A 304 1.48 3.64 -16.00
C PRO A 304 0.50 3.40 -17.16
N SER A 305 0.88 2.77 -18.25
CA SER A 305 -0.07 2.40 -19.31
C SER A 305 -1.02 1.28 -18.91
N LYS A 306 -0.70 0.56 -17.81
CA LYS A 306 -1.54 -0.47 -17.22
C LYS A 306 -2.55 0.21 -16.29
N VAL A 307 -3.81 0.20 -16.70
CA VAL A 307 -4.92 0.87 -15.98
C VAL A 307 -5.17 0.30 -14.59
N ASP A 308 -4.80 -0.96 -14.33
CA ASP A 308 -4.82 -1.54 -12.99
C ASP A 308 -4.16 -0.63 -11.96
N ARG A 309 -3.03 -0.01 -12.34
CA ARG A 309 -2.27 0.90 -11.49
C ARG A 309 -2.73 2.34 -11.67
N SER A 310 -2.67 2.89 -12.86
CA SER A 310 -2.90 4.32 -13.11
C SER A 310 -4.34 4.74 -12.80
N ALA A 311 -5.34 3.94 -13.16
CA ALA A 311 -6.73 4.26 -12.89
C ALA A 311 -7.13 4.03 -11.42
N ALA A 312 -6.48 3.09 -10.70
CA ALA A 312 -6.64 2.98 -9.26
C ALA A 312 -6.15 4.25 -8.54
N TYR A 313 -5.05 4.85 -8.98
CA TYR A 313 -4.58 6.13 -8.47
C TYR A 313 -5.56 7.27 -8.80
N ALA A 314 -6.09 7.29 -10.03
CA ALA A 314 -7.06 8.30 -10.44
C ALA A 314 -8.38 8.21 -9.65
N THR A 315 -8.90 7.01 -9.42
CA THR A 315 -10.11 6.83 -8.60
C THR A 315 -9.87 7.18 -7.13
N ARG A 316 -8.67 6.88 -6.58
CA ARG A 316 -8.27 7.36 -5.25
C ARG A 316 -8.25 8.88 -5.18
N HIS A 317 -7.68 9.56 -6.15
CA HIS A 317 -7.65 11.03 -6.20
C HIS A 317 -9.07 11.60 -6.20
N ILE A 318 -9.99 11.04 -7.00
CA ILE A 318 -11.39 11.46 -7.03
C ILE A 318 -12.04 11.25 -5.66
N ALA A 319 -11.95 10.04 -5.10
CA ALA A 319 -12.55 9.70 -3.82
C ALA A 319 -12.07 10.63 -2.70
N LYS A 320 -10.75 10.84 -2.60
CA LYS A 320 -10.14 11.70 -1.59
C LYS A 320 -10.61 13.16 -1.71
N ASN A 321 -10.65 13.69 -2.93
CA ASN A 321 -11.08 15.06 -3.16
C ASN A 321 -12.59 15.26 -2.92
N LEU A 322 -13.44 14.26 -3.18
CA LEU A 322 -14.88 14.30 -2.84
C LEU A 322 -15.07 14.44 -1.32
N VAL A 323 -14.41 13.60 -0.53
CA VAL A 323 -14.52 13.67 0.94
C VAL A 323 -13.94 14.98 1.45
N ALA A 324 -12.78 15.42 0.94
CA ALA A 324 -12.17 16.68 1.33
C ALA A 324 -12.99 17.93 0.94
N ALA A 325 -13.72 17.86 -0.17
CA ALA A 325 -14.67 18.92 -0.58
C ALA A 325 -15.91 18.97 0.29
N GLY A 326 -16.19 17.94 1.09
CA GLY A 326 -17.38 17.87 1.94
C GLY A 326 -18.61 17.32 1.23
N VAL A 327 -18.46 16.64 0.10
CA VAL A 327 -19.55 16.00 -0.63
C VAL A 327 -20.14 14.83 0.16
N CYS A 328 -19.31 14.10 0.89
CA CYS A 328 -19.68 12.94 1.71
C CYS A 328 -18.64 12.68 2.81
N ASP A 329 -18.93 11.79 3.76
CA ASP A 329 -17.97 11.37 4.79
C ASP A 329 -17.12 10.19 4.36
N GLN A 330 -17.63 9.34 3.48
CA GLN A 330 -16.89 8.25 2.85
C GLN A 330 -17.41 7.99 1.44
N VAL A 331 -16.58 7.46 0.56
CA VAL A 331 -16.97 7.18 -0.82
C VAL A 331 -16.11 6.08 -1.43
N LEU A 332 -16.77 5.22 -2.21
CA LEU A 332 -16.15 4.30 -3.15
C LEU A 332 -16.39 4.81 -4.58
N VAL A 333 -15.33 4.85 -5.36
CA VAL A 333 -15.38 5.21 -6.79
C VAL A 333 -14.85 4.01 -7.59
N GLN A 334 -15.65 3.48 -8.51
CA GLN A 334 -15.23 2.45 -9.45
C GLN A 334 -15.14 3.02 -10.85
N VAL A 335 -14.09 2.65 -11.57
CA VAL A 335 -13.96 2.84 -13.02
C VAL A 335 -13.74 1.49 -13.70
N SER A 336 -14.27 1.33 -14.92
CA SER A 336 -14.06 0.12 -15.71
C SER A 336 -13.65 0.45 -17.14
N TYR A 337 -12.79 -0.41 -17.72
CA TYR A 337 -12.27 -0.28 -19.08
C TYR A 337 -12.48 -1.54 -19.91
N ALA A 338 -12.58 -1.34 -21.22
CA ALA A 338 -12.38 -2.37 -22.23
C ALA A 338 -10.98 -2.21 -22.83
N ILE A 339 -10.29 -3.32 -23.09
CA ILE A 339 -8.96 -3.30 -23.70
C ILE A 339 -8.95 -2.52 -25.02
N GLY A 340 -7.95 -1.67 -25.21
CA GLY A 340 -7.77 -0.86 -26.42
C GLY A 340 -8.74 0.32 -26.58
N VAL A 341 -9.64 0.56 -25.60
CA VAL A 341 -10.60 1.69 -25.61
C VAL A 341 -10.12 2.77 -24.65
N ALA A 342 -10.09 4.03 -25.11
CA ALA A 342 -9.63 5.17 -24.30
C ALA A 342 -10.69 5.63 -23.28
N GLU A 343 -11.97 5.66 -23.68
CA GLU A 343 -13.06 6.06 -22.79
C GLU A 343 -13.39 4.93 -21.79
N PRO A 344 -13.55 5.25 -20.48
CA PRO A 344 -14.06 4.28 -19.54
C PRO A 344 -15.44 3.77 -19.94
N VAL A 345 -15.66 2.46 -19.77
CA VAL A 345 -16.97 1.81 -20.01
C VAL A 345 -17.99 2.22 -18.95
N GLY A 346 -17.55 2.42 -17.70
CA GLY A 346 -18.40 2.79 -16.59
C GLY A 346 -17.69 3.59 -15.52
N LEU A 347 -18.46 4.44 -14.84
CA LEU A 347 -18.08 5.12 -13.61
C LEU A 347 -19.23 4.91 -12.60
N PHE A 348 -18.90 4.37 -11.43
CA PHE A 348 -19.81 4.14 -10.34
C PHE A 348 -19.32 4.83 -9.08
N VAL A 349 -20.24 5.41 -8.31
CA VAL A 349 -19.96 6.05 -7.03
C VAL A 349 -20.93 5.48 -6.01
N ASP A 350 -20.42 5.21 -4.79
CA ASP A 350 -21.22 4.83 -3.63
C ASP A 350 -20.73 5.65 -2.43
N THR A 351 -21.58 6.52 -1.93
CA THR A 351 -21.29 7.34 -0.73
C THR A 351 -21.65 6.62 0.57
N TYR A 352 -22.10 5.37 0.51
CA TYR A 352 -22.58 4.60 1.67
C TYR A 352 -23.66 5.33 2.48
N GLY A 353 -24.48 6.15 1.80
CA GLY A 353 -25.50 6.96 2.46
C GLY A 353 -24.99 8.15 3.26
N THR A 354 -23.69 8.52 3.13
CA THR A 354 -23.09 9.65 3.84
C THR A 354 -23.05 10.95 3.01
N ALA A 355 -23.71 10.99 1.86
CA ALA A 355 -23.78 12.18 1.03
C ALA A 355 -24.32 13.38 1.82
N LYS A 356 -23.65 14.52 1.69
CA LYS A 356 -24.02 15.82 2.31
C LYS A 356 -24.64 16.77 1.31
N VAL A 357 -24.75 16.35 0.06
CA VAL A 357 -25.42 17.06 -1.02
C VAL A 357 -26.77 16.40 -1.30
N ASN A 358 -27.78 17.16 -1.75
CA ASN A 358 -29.10 16.63 -2.08
C ASN A 358 -29.10 16.03 -3.50
N MET A 359 -28.29 14.99 -3.69
CA MET A 359 -28.08 14.29 -4.97
C MET A 359 -27.93 12.79 -4.69
N THR A 360 -28.35 11.98 -5.64
CA THR A 360 -28.09 10.55 -5.66
C THR A 360 -26.64 10.26 -6.05
N ASP A 361 -26.13 9.08 -5.71
CA ASP A 361 -24.79 8.66 -6.11
C ASP A 361 -24.58 8.64 -7.63
N GLY A 362 -25.66 8.32 -8.39
CA GLY A 362 -25.65 8.39 -9.84
C GLY A 362 -25.52 9.82 -10.39
N GLU A 363 -26.16 10.81 -9.75
CA GLU A 363 -25.98 12.23 -10.13
C GLU A 363 -24.59 12.74 -9.78
N ILE A 364 -24.03 12.31 -8.63
CA ILE A 364 -22.64 12.61 -8.25
C ILE A 364 -21.68 12.02 -9.31
N ALA A 365 -21.88 10.77 -9.73
CA ALA A 365 -21.05 10.14 -10.76
C ALA A 365 -21.17 10.88 -12.11
N ALA A 366 -22.35 11.35 -12.49
CA ALA A 366 -22.57 12.09 -13.73
C ALA A 366 -21.82 13.45 -13.73
N ILE A 367 -21.84 14.17 -12.61
CA ILE A 367 -21.07 15.41 -12.44
C ILE A 367 -19.57 15.14 -12.60
N ILE A 368 -19.03 14.15 -11.89
CA ILE A 368 -17.60 13.78 -11.97
C ILE A 368 -17.20 13.43 -13.41
N LYS A 369 -18.03 12.63 -14.10
CA LYS A 369 -17.80 12.27 -15.51
C LYS A 369 -17.74 13.48 -16.43
N GLY A 370 -18.48 14.55 -16.11
CA GLY A 370 -18.51 15.80 -16.88
C GLY A 370 -17.34 16.75 -16.59
N MET A 371 -16.47 16.46 -15.62
CA MET A 371 -15.35 17.32 -15.22
C MET A 371 -14.07 16.97 -15.99
N PRO A 372 -13.56 17.82 -16.91
CA PRO A 372 -12.37 17.53 -17.71
C PRO A 372 -11.11 17.30 -16.86
N GLU A 373 -10.96 18.02 -15.74
CA GLU A 373 -9.86 17.90 -14.81
C GLU A 373 -9.81 16.55 -14.07
N LEU A 374 -10.92 15.81 -14.07
CA LEU A 374 -11.05 14.48 -13.50
C LEU A 374 -11.15 13.37 -14.56
N SER A 375 -10.84 13.71 -15.84
CA SER A 375 -10.89 12.75 -16.93
C SER A 375 -10.16 11.44 -16.59
N LEU A 376 -10.81 10.33 -16.91
CA LEU A 376 -10.32 8.98 -16.64
C LEU A 376 -9.77 8.29 -17.90
N LYS A 377 -9.54 9.03 -19.00
CA LYS A 377 -8.77 8.50 -20.14
C LYS A 377 -7.35 8.16 -19.71
N PRO A 378 -6.77 7.02 -20.09
CA PRO A 378 -5.42 6.60 -19.66
C PRO A 378 -4.36 7.69 -19.90
N TYR A 379 -4.34 8.31 -21.07
CA TYR A 379 -3.41 9.40 -21.37
C TYR A 379 -3.56 10.59 -20.40
N HIS A 380 -4.80 11.03 -20.12
CA HIS A 380 -5.06 12.16 -19.22
C HIS A 380 -4.64 11.85 -17.78
N ILE A 381 -4.79 10.59 -17.33
CA ILE A 381 -4.32 10.15 -16.03
C ILE A 381 -2.80 10.21 -15.95
N GLU A 382 -2.09 9.68 -16.95
CA GLU A 382 -0.63 9.74 -17.03
C GLU A 382 -0.12 11.18 -16.97
N GLN A 383 -0.73 12.10 -17.74
CA GLN A 383 -0.33 13.52 -17.77
C GLN A 383 -0.64 14.22 -16.44
N ARG A 384 -1.85 14.05 -15.91
CA ARG A 384 -2.29 14.70 -14.68
C ARG A 384 -1.36 14.42 -13.49
N PHE A 385 -0.88 13.20 -13.36
CA PHE A 385 -0.02 12.79 -12.26
C PHE A 385 1.46 12.67 -12.64
N ASN A 386 1.82 13.01 -13.88
CA ASN A 386 3.19 12.85 -14.39
C ASN A 386 3.75 11.43 -14.14
N LEU A 387 2.94 10.40 -14.47
CA LEU A 387 3.25 9.02 -14.12
C LEU A 387 4.43 8.40 -14.90
N ARG A 388 4.92 9.06 -15.96
CA ARG A 388 6.09 8.62 -16.73
C ARG A 388 7.43 9.00 -16.05
N THR A 389 7.42 9.16 -14.74
CA THR A 389 8.57 9.49 -13.91
C THR A 389 8.85 8.41 -12.88
N PRO A 390 10.09 8.30 -12.37
CA PRO A 390 10.46 7.22 -11.44
C PRO A 390 9.95 7.50 -10.01
N ILE A 391 8.69 7.18 -9.75
CA ILE A 391 7.97 7.45 -8.47
C ILE A 391 7.42 6.18 -7.80
N TYR A 392 7.84 5.00 -8.25
CA TYR A 392 7.16 3.75 -7.93
C TYR A 392 7.76 2.96 -6.78
N LEU A 393 9.08 2.97 -6.59
CA LEU A 393 9.73 2.23 -5.49
C LEU A 393 9.15 2.58 -4.12
N GLU A 394 8.85 3.84 -3.87
CA GLU A 394 8.30 4.31 -2.60
C GLU A 394 6.86 3.86 -2.35
N THR A 395 6.14 3.43 -3.39
CA THR A 395 4.78 2.89 -3.25
C THR A 395 4.76 1.43 -2.81
N ALA A 396 5.83 0.70 -3.06
CA ALA A 396 5.89 -0.75 -2.92
C ALA A 396 5.93 -1.26 -1.46
N ALA A 397 5.91 -0.38 -0.47
CA ALA A 397 5.81 -0.74 0.95
C ALA A 397 4.91 0.25 1.70
N TYR A 398 4.17 -0.26 2.70
CA TYR A 398 3.27 0.52 3.56
C TYR A 398 2.13 1.24 2.82
N GLY A 399 1.64 0.65 1.73
CA GLY A 399 0.49 1.11 0.95
C GLY A 399 0.81 2.15 -0.11
N HIS A 400 0.02 2.12 -1.18
CA HIS A 400 0.07 3.06 -2.29
C HIS A 400 -0.79 4.32 -2.02
N MET A 401 -1.69 4.25 -1.05
CA MET A 401 -2.68 5.28 -0.73
C MET A 401 -2.45 5.87 0.66
N GLY A 402 -2.94 7.09 0.88
CA GLY A 402 -2.82 7.78 2.17
C GLY A 402 -1.43 8.32 2.47
N ARG A 403 -0.55 8.37 1.48
CA ARG A 403 0.84 8.82 1.62
C ARG A 403 0.96 10.34 1.46
N LYS A 404 2.06 10.87 1.97
CA LYS A 404 2.37 12.29 1.82
C LYS A 404 2.87 12.59 0.41
N CYS A 405 2.21 13.54 -0.26
CA CYS A 405 2.72 14.08 -1.52
C CYS A 405 3.92 15.00 -1.23
N GLU A 406 5.09 14.65 -1.77
CA GLU A 406 6.31 15.43 -1.58
C GLU A 406 7.25 15.33 -2.78
N THR A 407 8.08 16.35 -2.96
CA THR A 407 9.09 16.35 -4.02
C THR A 407 10.42 15.86 -3.46
N VAL A 408 11.01 14.87 -4.13
CA VAL A 408 12.30 14.28 -3.77
C VAL A 408 13.26 14.29 -4.96
N THR A 409 14.56 14.23 -4.67
CA THR A 409 15.60 14.04 -5.68
C THR A 409 16.08 12.60 -5.65
N LYS A 410 16.02 11.93 -6.81
CA LYS A 410 16.46 10.54 -6.98
C LYS A 410 17.67 10.49 -7.92
N THR A 411 18.64 9.64 -7.61
CA THR A 411 19.84 9.43 -8.43
C THR A 411 19.92 7.97 -8.83
N PHE A 412 20.00 7.73 -10.12
CA PHE A 412 20.11 6.40 -10.74
C PHE A 412 21.52 6.23 -11.32
N ASN A 413 22.01 5.00 -11.38
CA ASN A 413 23.37 4.68 -11.85
C ASN A 413 24.47 5.48 -11.14
N LYS A 414 24.32 5.73 -9.85
CA LYS A 414 25.25 6.54 -9.05
C LYS A 414 26.70 6.07 -9.21
N GLY A 415 27.57 6.99 -9.58
CA GLY A 415 28.99 6.71 -9.80
C GLY A 415 29.32 5.94 -11.08
N LYS A 416 28.33 5.69 -11.98
CA LYS A 416 28.53 5.05 -13.29
C LYS A 416 28.49 6.10 -14.44
N LYS A 417 28.90 5.69 -15.65
CA LYS A 417 29.02 6.57 -16.82
C LYS A 417 27.73 7.33 -17.19
N HIS A 418 26.57 6.80 -16.84
CA HIS A 418 25.25 7.38 -17.15
C HIS A 418 24.47 7.63 -15.85
N GLU A 419 25.08 8.37 -14.93
CA GLU A 419 24.39 8.83 -13.73
C GLU A 419 23.27 9.83 -14.11
N ILE A 420 22.07 9.58 -13.60
CA ILE A 420 20.89 10.41 -13.86
C ILE A 420 20.37 10.89 -12.52
N THR A 421 20.21 12.21 -12.36
CA THR A 421 19.55 12.80 -11.19
C THR A 421 18.30 13.54 -11.63
N VAL A 422 17.16 13.19 -11.05
CA VAL A 422 15.85 13.76 -11.35
C VAL A 422 15.13 14.21 -10.09
N SER A 423 14.37 15.29 -10.21
CA SER A 423 13.45 15.74 -9.16
C SER A 423 12.04 15.24 -9.51
N VAL A 424 11.42 14.48 -8.64
CA VAL A 424 10.10 13.87 -8.87
C VAL A 424 9.16 14.14 -7.71
N LYS A 425 7.85 14.20 -8.00
CA LYS A 425 6.79 14.35 -7.03
C LYS A 425 6.24 12.95 -6.71
N LEU A 426 6.43 12.49 -5.48
CA LEU A 426 5.88 11.22 -5.00
C LEU A 426 4.40 11.38 -4.68
N PHE A 427 3.62 10.32 -4.88
CA PHE A 427 2.19 10.20 -4.56
C PHE A 427 1.33 11.36 -5.07
N PRO A 428 1.44 11.80 -6.33
CA PRO A 428 0.71 12.98 -6.83
C PRO A 428 -0.82 12.80 -6.82
N TRP A 429 -1.33 11.58 -6.78
CA TRP A 429 -2.75 11.27 -6.64
C TRP A 429 -3.32 11.56 -5.23
N GLU A 430 -2.46 11.84 -4.27
CA GLU A 430 -2.87 12.25 -2.92
C GLU A 430 -3.07 13.76 -2.77
N GLU A 431 -2.87 14.56 -3.82
CA GLU A 431 -3.13 16.00 -3.78
C GLU A 431 -4.61 16.34 -3.67
N LEU A 432 -4.92 17.44 -2.97
CA LEU A 432 -6.27 17.98 -2.81
C LEU A 432 -6.54 19.13 -3.81
N ASN A 433 -5.99 19.03 -5.00
CA ASN A 433 -6.03 20.08 -6.03
C ASN A 433 -7.37 20.17 -6.78
N ALA A 434 -8.27 19.20 -6.65
CA ALA A 434 -9.60 19.23 -7.24
C ALA A 434 -10.71 19.70 -6.29
N VAL A 435 -10.40 19.96 -5.01
CA VAL A 435 -11.39 20.37 -3.99
C VAL A 435 -12.16 21.62 -4.41
N GLY A 436 -11.47 22.67 -4.91
CA GLY A 436 -12.13 23.90 -5.32
C GLY A 436 -13.11 23.70 -6.49
N ALA A 437 -12.72 22.92 -7.50
CA ALA A 437 -13.56 22.60 -8.64
C ALA A 437 -14.79 21.76 -8.22
N LEU A 438 -14.59 20.76 -7.34
CA LEU A 438 -15.66 19.96 -6.78
C LEU A 438 -16.63 20.79 -5.95
N LYS A 439 -16.14 21.67 -5.06
CA LYS A 439 -17.03 22.60 -4.32
C LYS A 439 -17.89 23.44 -5.25
N ALA A 440 -17.30 23.98 -6.32
CA ALA A 440 -18.05 24.76 -7.30
C ALA A 440 -19.09 23.88 -8.04
N ALA A 441 -18.74 22.68 -8.48
CA ALA A 441 -19.63 21.77 -9.20
C ALA A 441 -20.82 21.30 -8.33
N PHE A 442 -20.58 21.09 -7.03
CA PHE A 442 -21.61 20.66 -6.05
C PHE A 442 -22.24 21.83 -5.27
N GLN A 443 -21.92 23.08 -5.62
CA GLN A 443 -22.46 24.31 -5.00
C GLN A 443 -22.23 24.34 -3.47
N LEU A 444 -21.06 23.86 -3.02
CA LEU A 444 -20.64 23.87 -1.62
C LEU A 444 -19.84 25.15 -1.30
N ALA A 445 -19.96 25.62 -0.05
CA ALA A 445 -19.25 26.82 0.44
C ALA A 445 -17.73 26.62 0.61
#